data_a2f2eccb60a91e2f45d43ca174eef521
#
_entry.id   a2f2eccb60a91e2f45d43ca174eef521
#
_cell.length_a   1.000
_cell.length_b   1.000
_cell.length_c   1.000
_cell.angle_alpha   90.00
_cell.angle_beta   90.00
_cell.angle_gamma   90.00
#
_symmetry.space_group_name_H-M   'P 1'
#
loop_
_entity.id
_entity.type
_entity.pdbx_description
1 polymer ?
#
loop_
_entity_poly.entity_id
_entity_poly.type
_entity_poly.pdbx_seq_one_letter_code
_entity_poly.pdbx_strand_id
1 'polypeptide(L)'
;MAEIRRYVSGDEGAVSALLRRTLLEVNANYCPKEEIDWLYNRYTPETVVEIAKDGHMYVMTEDGIIVGTGTVIQTGVRECEIIAAFLLPETIGRGLGTQLFDALEADEWCKEADRIWLTSSVNALDFYEKRGYVNPNGYRTRGADNLLTMEKTHLK
;
A
#
# COMPACT_ATOMS: atom_id res chain seq x y z
N MET A 1 -14.51 -15.84 -0.66
CA MET A 1 -13.48 -15.65 0.38
C MET A 1 -12.25 -15.03 -0.24
N ALA A 2 -11.65 -14.07 0.42
CA ALA A 2 -10.47 -13.39 -0.11
C ALA A 2 -9.23 -14.26 0.07
N GLU A 3 -8.39 -14.30 -0.95
CA GLU A 3 -7.12 -15.00 -0.93
C GLU A 3 -6.00 -14.02 -1.28
N ILE A 4 -4.80 -14.23 -0.73
CA ILE A 4 -3.66 -13.37 -1.00
C ILE A 4 -2.54 -14.22 -1.56
N ARG A 5 -1.94 -13.76 -2.67
CA ARG A 5 -0.82 -14.44 -3.32
C ARG A 5 0.15 -13.41 -3.89
N ARG A 6 1.32 -13.90 -4.28
CA ARG A 6 2.30 -13.04 -4.95
C ARG A 6 1.78 -12.69 -6.36
N TYR A 7 2.18 -11.51 -6.82
CA TYR A 7 1.96 -11.09 -8.19
C TYR A 7 2.58 -12.09 -9.18
N VAL A 8 1.89 -12.34 -10.27
CA VAL A 8 2.43 -13.10 -11.40
C VAL A 8 2.23 -12.30 -12.67
N SER A 9 3.06 -12.56 -13.69
CA SER A 9 2.95 -11.89 -14.97
C SER A 9 1.54 -12.06 -15.54
N GLY A 10 0.94 -10.97 -15.98
CA GLY A 10 -0.45 -10.92 -16.44
C GLY A 10 -1.37 -10.16 -15.49
N ASP A 11 -0.96 -9.98 -14.23
CA ASP A 11 -1.75 -9.24 -13.24
C ASP A 11 -1.69 -7.73 -13.43
N GLU A 12 -0.72 -7.21 -14.17
CA GLU A 12 -0.41 -5.78 -14.21
C GLU A 12 -1.56 -4.90 -14.67
N GLY A 13 -2.37 -5.38 -15.61
CA GLY A 13 -3.52 -4.62 -16.09
C GLY A 13 -4.57 -4.42 -15.01
N ALA A 14 -4.91 -5.51 -14.29
CA ALA A 14 -5.89 -5.46 -13.22
C ALA A 14 -5.38 -4.66 -12.02
N VAL A 15 -4.10 -4.78 -11.69
CA VAL A 15 -3.48 -4.01 -10.61
C VAL A 15 -3.49 -2.52 -10.96
N SER A 16 -3.08 -2.15 -12.17
CA SER A 16 -3.11 -0.76 -12.63
C SER A 16 -4.53 -0.18 -12.55
N ALA A 17 -5.51 -0.92 -13.03
CA ALA A 17 -6.91 -0.48 -13.01
C ALA A 17 -7.40 -0.27 -11.57
N LEU A 18 -7.04 -1.17 -10.66
CA LEU A 18 -7.40 -1.06 -9.24
C LEU A 18 -6.80 0.18 -8.60
N LEU A 19 -5.51 0.41 -8.81
CA LEU A 19 -4.81 1.58 -8.25
C LEU A 19 -5.45 2.87 -8.76
N ARG A 20 -5.67 2.96 -10.06
CA ARG A 20 -6.25 4.16 -10.68
C ARG A 20 -7.68 4.42 -10.22
N ARG A 21 -8.47 3.38 -10.14
CA ARG A 21 -9.86 3.50 -9.68
C ARG A 21 -9.93 3.98 -8.23
N THR A 22 -9.11 3.40 -7.37
CA THR A 22 -9.10 3.77 -5.95
C THR A 22 -8.61 5.20 -5.76
N LEU A 23 -7.62 5.64 -6.54
CA LEU A 23 -7.18 7.03 -6.51
C LEU A 23 -8.33 7.99 -6.82
N LEU A 24 -9.10 7.70 -7.86
CA LEU A 24 -10.20 8.58 -8.29
C LEU A 24 -11.40 8.53 -7.37
N GLU A 25 -11.76 7.35 -6.86
CA GLU A 25 -13.01 7.18 -6.11
C GLU A 25 -12.84 7.37 -4.60
N VAL A 26 -11.62 7.20 -4.06
CA VAL A 26 -11.37 7.31 -2.62
C VAL A 26 -10.39 8.45 -2.33
N ASN A 27 -9.17 8.34 -2.82
CA ASN A 27 -8.09 9.27 -2.45
C ASN A 27 -8.34 10.70 -2.94
N ALA A 28 -9.03 10.87 -4.07
CA ALA A 28 -9.34 12.20 -4.61
C ALA A 28 -10.21 13.03 -3.65
N ASN A 29 -10.90 12.40 -2.70
CA ASN A 29 -11.68 13.11 -1.69
C ASN A 29 -10.81 13.72 -0.59
N TYR A 30 -9.55 13.33 -0.50
CA TYR A 30 -8.66 13.69 0.60
C TYR A 30 -7.34 14.29 0.15
N CYS A 31 -7.00 14.21 -1.14
CA CYS A 31 -5.72 14.63 -1.67
C CYS A 31 -5.91 15.67 -2.77
N PRO A 32 -4.91 16.58 -2.96
CA PRO A 32 -4.97 17.57 -4.04
C PRO A 32 -5.06 16.90 -5.41
N LYS A 33 -5.75 17.58 -6.33
CA LYS A 33 -5.95 17.08 -7.69
C LYS A 33 -4.63 16.79 -8.41
N GLU A 34 -3.64 17.66 -8.22
CA GLU A 34 -2.33 17.50 -8.85
C GLU A 34 -1.63 16.21 -8.42
N GLU A 35 -1.74 15.87 -7.13
CA GLU A 35 -1.17 14.63 -6.60
C GLU A 35 -1.88 13.42 -7.21
N ILE A 36 -3.21 13.46 -7.29
CA ILE A 36 -4.00 12.36 -7.85
C ILE A 36 -3.69 12.20 -9.34
N ASP A 37 -3.61 13.29 -10.10
CA ASP A 37 -3.30 13.23 -11.53
C ASP A 37 -1.91 12.65 -11.76
N TRP A 38 -0.93 13.05 -10.95
CA TRP A 38 0.43 12.54 -11.05
C TRP A 38 0.49 11.04 -10.80
N LEU A 39 -0.16 10.59 -9.73
CA LEU A 39 -0.20 9.16 -9.39
C LEU A 39 -0.98 8.35 -10.43
N TYR A 40 -2.09 8.90 -10.90
CA TYR A 40 -2.89 8.23 -11.92
C TYR A 40 -2.07 7.97 -13.19
N ASN A 41 -1.33 8.99 -13.62
CA ASN A 41 -0.50 8.88 -14.83
C ASN A 41 0.71 7.96 -14.61
N ARG A 42 1.19 7.86 -13.36
CA ARG A 42 2.32 7.01 -13.03
C ARG A 42 1.94 5.53 -13.02
N TYR A 43 0.75 5.19 -12.50
CA TYR A 43 0.35 3.79 -12.32
C TYR A 43 -0.17 3.14 -13.60
N THR A 44 0.68 3.09 -14.63
CA THR A 44 0.42 2.33 -15.84
C THR A 44 0.72 0.85 -15.61
N PRO A 45 0.21 -0.06 -16.46
CA PRO A 45 0.60 -1.47 -16.36
C PRO A 45 2.11 -1.68 -16.42
N GLU A 46 2.83 -0.89 -17.22
CA GLU A 46 4.28 -0.97 -17.36
C GLU A 46 4.97 -0.62 -16.04
N THR A 47 4.51 0.43 -15.35
CA THR A 47 5.05 0.80 -14.03
C THR A 47 4.76 -0.28 -13.00
N VAL A 48 3.60 -0.91 -13.06
CA VAL A 48 3.27 -2.02 -12.16
C VAL A 48 4.25 -3.17 -12.34
N VAL A 49 4.59 -3.51 -13.58
CA VAL A 49 5.59 -4.55 -13.88
C VAL A 49 6.94 -4.20 -13.24
N GLU A 50 7.36 -2.94 -13.35
CA GLU A 50 8.63 -2.49 -12.77
C GLU A 50 8.62 -2.59 -11.24
N ILE A 51 7.53 -2.16 -10.62
CA ILE A 51 7.38 -2.25 -9.15
C ILE A 51 7.44 -3.71 -8.71
N ALA A 52 6.78 -4.60 -9.43
CA ALA A 52 6.76 -6.02 -9.11
C ALA A 52 8.14 -6.68 -9.26
N LYS A 53 8.97 -6.16 -10.18
CA LYS A 53 10.35 -6.63 -10.35
C LYS A 53 11.24 -6.22 -9.19
N ASP A 54 11.06 -4.99 -8.71
CA ASP A 54 11.93 -4.42 -7.69
C ASP A 54 11.50 -4.80 -6.28
N GLY A 55 10.28 -5.23 -6.11
CA GLY A 55 9.71 -5.53 -4.80
C GLY A 55 9.00 -6.87 -4.73
N HIS A 56 8.40 -7.14 -3.59
CA HIS A 56 7.52 -8.28 -3.39
C HIS A 56 6.08 -7.78 -3.43
N MET A 57 5.47 -7.89 -4.60
CA MET A 57 4.09 -7.45 -4.81
C MET A 57 3.12 -8.59 -4.49
N TYR A 58 2.09 -8.26 -3.72
CA TYR A 58 1.01 -9.17 -3.39
C TYR A 58 -0.28 -8.67 -4.00
N VAL A 59 -1.15 -9.60 -4.38
CA VAL A 59 -2.50 -9.29 -4.82
C VAL A 59 -3.48 -10.07 -3.96
N MET A 60 -4.61 -9.42 -3.68
CA MET A 60 -5.72 -10.05 -2.98
C MET A 60 -6.80 -10.32 -4.01
N THR A 61 -7.30 -11.55 -4.04
CA THR A 61 -8.34 -11.94 -4.98
C THR A 61 -9.59 -12.38 -4.24
N GLU A 62 -10.72 -12.13 -4.85
CA GLU A 62 -12.02 -12.58 -4.37
C GLU A 62 -12.77 -13.12 -5.58
N ASP A 63 -13.12 -14.41 -5.57
CA ASP A 63 -13.74 -15.10 -6.70
C ASP A 63 -12.93 -14.92 -8.00
N GLY A 64 -11.59 -14.95 -7.89
CA GLY A 64 -10.70 -14.82 -9.03
C GLY A 64 -10.46 -13.39 -9.51
N ILE A 65 -11.08 -12.41 -8.87
CA ILE A 65 -10.94 -11.00 -9.23
C ILE A 65 -9.98 -10.33 -8.25
N ILE A 66 -9.03 -9.55 -8.78
CA ILE A 66 -8.08 -8.80 -7.93
C ILE A 66 -8.84 -7.62 -7.31
N VAL A 67 -8.92 -7.61 -5.98
CA VAL A 67 -9.63 -6.59 -5.21
C VAL A 67 -8.71 -5.75 -4.32
N GLY A 68 -7.44 -6.16 -4.20
CA GLY A 68 -6.47 -5.42 -3.40
C GLY A 68 -5.06 -5.72 -3.86
N THR A 69 -4.13 -4.85 -3.48
CA THR A 69 -2.70 -5.02 -3.78
C THR A 69 -1.86 -4.26 -2.78
N GLY A 70 -0.61 -4.64 -2.66
CA GLY A 70 0.40 -3.95 -1.88
C GLY A 70 1.76 -4.53 -2.20
N THR A 71 2.80 -3.72 -2.05
CA THR A 71 4.16 -4.14 -2.40
C THR A 71 5.12 -3.80 -1.26
N VAL A 72 6.00 -4.73 -0.94
CA VAL A 72 7.10 -4.53 0.00
C VAL A 72 8.36 -4.26 -0.82
N ILE A 73 9.05 -3.15 -0.52
CA ILE A 73 10.33 -2.80 -1.13
C ILE A 73 11.38 -2.76 -0.04
N GLN A 74 12.55 -3.34 -0.31
CA GLN A 74 13.67 -3.24 0.61
C GLN A 74 14.39 -1.90 0.38
N THR A 75 14.42 -1.06 1.41
CA THR A 75 14.99 0.29 1.29
C THR A 75 16.34 0.44 2.00
N GLY A 76 16.75 -0.58 2.72
CA GLY A 76 18.03 -0.58 3.42
C GLY A 76 18.25 -1.91 4.11
N VAL A 77 19.39 -2.05 4.78
CA VAL A 77 19.67 -3.23 5.59
C VAL A 77 18.65 -3.24 6.74
N ARG A 78 17.85 -4.30 6.82
CA ARG A 78 16.82 -4.47 7.86
C ARG A 78 15.78 -3.34 7.85
N GLU A 79 15.49 -2.81 6.66
CA GLU A 79 14.48 -1.75 6.49
C GLU A 79 13.70 -1.99 5.21
N CYS A 80 12.39 -1.83 5.28
CA CYS A 80 11.54 -1.93 4.09
C CYS A 80 10.43 -0.90 4.13
N GLU A 81 9.90 -0.61 2.94
CA GLU A 81 8.76 0.27 2.74
C GLU A 81 7.61 -0.52 2.13
N ILE A 82 6.39 -0.25 2.60
CA ILE A 82 5.18 -0.77 1.96
C ILE A 82 4.62 0.35 1.09
N ILE A 83 4.49 0.08 -0.20
CA ILE A 83 3.99 1.05 -1.18
C ILE A 83 2.77 0.53 -1.91
N ALA A 84 1.97 1.46 -2.45
CA ALA A 84 0.84 1.17 -3.31
C ALA A 84 -0.12 0.13 -2.72
N ALA A 85 -0.43 0.27 -1.43
CA ALA A 85 -1.35 -0.62 -0.74
C ALA A 85 -2.77 -0.05 -0.88
N PHE A 86 -3.57 -0.68 -1.73
CA PHE A 86 -4.93 -0.24 -2.05
C PHE A 86 -5.90 -1.41 -2.11
N LEU A 87 -7.16 -1.11 -1.79
CA LEU A 87 -8.30 -2.01 -1.94
C LEU A 87 -9.33 -1.33 -2.83
N LEU A 88 -10.10 -2.12 -3.58
CA LEU A 88 -11.23 -1.57 -4.33
C LEU A 88 -12.22 -0.88 -3.38
N PRO A 89 -12.83 0.24 -3.79
CA PRO A 89 -13.72 1.01 -2.92
C PRO A 89 -14.84 0.18 -2.30
N GLU A 90 -15.44 -0.73 -3.04
CA GLU A 90 -16.56 -1.53 -2.55
C GLU A 90 -16.15 -2.58 -1.50
N THR A 91 -14.86 -2.81 -1.31
CA THR A 91 -14.37 -3.78 -0.32
C THR A 91 -13.95 -3.14 1.00
N ILE A 92 -13.93 -1.81 1.06
CA ILE A 92 -13.53 -1.07 2.25
C ILE A 92 -14.54 -1.32 3.37
N GLY A 93 -14.05 -1.48 4.61
CA GLY A 93 -14.91 -1.74 5.76
C GLY A 93 -15.22 -3.20 6.03
N ARG A 94 -14.65 -4.12 5.24
CA ARG A 94 -14.87 -5.56 5.39
C ARG A 94 -13.73 -6.30 6.10
N GLY A 95 -12.76 -5.57 6.66
CA GLY A 95 -11.61 -6.18 7.31
C GLY A 95 -10.53 -6.69 6.36
N LEU A 96 -10.66 -6.44 5.06
CA LEU A 96 -9.71 -6.94 4.07
C LEU A 96 -8.36 -6.21 4.15
N GLY A 97 -8.36 -4.95 4.59
CA GLY A 97 -7.13 -4.20 4.82
C GLY A 97 -6.26 -4.87 5.87
N THR A 98 -6.86 -5.36 6.95
CA THR A 98 -6.16 -6.10 7.99
C THR A 98 -5.53 -7.37 7.42
N GLN A 99 -6.28 -8.13 6.62
CA GLN A 99 -5.76 -9.34 5.98
C GLN A 99 -4.60 -9.02 5.03
N LEU A 100 -4.73 -7.94 4.25
CA LEU A 100 -3.68 -7.52 3.32
C LEU A 100 -2.40 -7.17 4.08
N PHE A 101 -2.50 -6.35 5.12
CA PHE A 101 -1.32 -5.94 5.89
C PHE A 101 -0.73 -7.08 6.71
N ASP A 102 -1.55 -8.02 7.17
CA ASP A 102 -1.02 -9.23 7.82
C ASP A 102 -0.11 -9.99 6.85
N ALA A 103 -0.52 -10.10 5.59
CA ALA A 103 0.29 -10.78 4.58
C ALA A 103 1.55 -9.98 4.21
N LEU A 104 1.42 -8.67 4.05
CA LEU A 104 2.57 -7.81 3.73
C LEU A 104 3.61 -7.84 4.85
N GLU A 105 3.16 -7.74 6.10
CA GLU A 105 4.07 -7.76 7.25
C GLU A 105 4.64 -9.15 7.53
N ALA A 106 4.04 -10.19 6.97
CA ALA A 106 4.57 -11.55 7.02
C ALA A 106 5.61 -11.83 5.94
N ASP A 107 5.78 -10.92 4.98
CA ASP A 107 6.83 -11.04 3.97
C ASP A 107 8.20 -11.12 4.63
N GLU A 108 9.11 -11.90 4.03
CA GLU A 108 10.43 -12.14 4.63
C GLU A 108 11.21 -10.85 4.90
N TRP A 109 11.12 -9.85 4.03
CA TRP A 109 11.79 -8.57 4.25
C TRP A 109 11.21 -7.85 5.46
N CYS A 110 9.89 -7.88 5.64
CA CYS A 110 9.25 -7.27 6.80
C CYS A 110 9.59 -7.98 8.09
N LYS A 111 9.64 -9.31 8.07
CA LYS A 111 9.98 -10.11 9.27
C LYS A 111 11.41 -9.86 9.74
N GLU A 112 12.32 -9.63 8.81
CA GLU A 112 13.73 -9.38 9.13
C GLU A 112 14.03 -7.92 9.41
N ALA A 113 13.11 -7.03 9.06
CA ALA A 113 13.32 -5.59 9.20
C ALA A 113 13.22 -5.15 10.66
N ASP A 114 14.06 -4.17 11.01
CA ASP A 114 13.92 -3.44 12.27
C ASP A 114 12.94 -2.27 12.10
N ARG A 115 12.75 -1.82 10.88
CA ARG A 115 11.88 -0.71 10.55
C ARG A 115 11.07 -1.00 9.30
N ILE A 116 9.75 -0.90 9.41
CA ILE A 116 8.81 -0.90 8.27
C ILE A 116 8.23 0.51 8.20
N TRP A 117 8.29 1.14 7.05
CA TRP A 117 7.74 2.47 6.91
C TRP A 117 6.85 2.57 5.68
N LEU A 118 6.03 3.60 5.66
CA LEU A 118 5.11 3.88 4.54
C LEU A 118 4.74 5.35 4.57
N THR A 119 4.16 5.81 3.47
CA THR A 119 3.59 7.15 3.38
C THR A 119 2.08 7.02 3.39
N SER A 120 1.45 7.63 4.39
CA SER A 120 0.01 7.51 4.60
C SER A 120 -0.77 8.63 3.94
N SER A 121 -1.92 8.29 3.38
CA SER A 121 -2.96 9.26 3.07
C SER A 121 -3.70 9.61 4.36
N VAL A 122 -4.35 10.80 4.37
CA VAL A 122 -5.06 11.28 5.55
C VAL A 122 -6.17 10.31 5.98
N ASN A 123 -6.87 9.74 5.03
CA ASN A 123 -8.00 8.84 5.30
C ASN A 123 -7.58 7.48 5.86
N ALA A 124 -6.30 7.13 5.79
CA ALA A 124 -5.80 5.83 6.26
C ALA A 124 -5.06 5.91 7.59
N LEU A 125 -4.88 7.10 8.16
CA LEU A 125 -4.11 7.30 9.39
C LEU A 125 -4.57 6.42 10.55
N ASP A 126 -5.87 6.39 10.81
CA ASP A 126 -6.41 5.61 11.94
C ASP A 126 -6.11 4.12 11.77
N PHE A 127 -6.22 3.62 10.54
CA PHE A 127 -5.92 2.23 10.24
C PHE A 127 -4.47 1.90 10.59
N TYR A 128 -3.53 2.74 10.15
CA TYR A 128 -2.12 2.50 10.41
C TYR A 128 -1.77 2.65 11.89
N GLU A 129 -2.34 3.64 12.58
CA GLU A 129 -2.11 3.83 14.00
C GLU A 129 -2.56 2.61 14.81
N LYS A 130 -3.70 2.03 14.45
CA LYS A 130 -4.20 0.82 15.11
C LYS A 130 -3.29 -0.38 14.89
N ARG A 131 -2.53 -0.40 13.79
CA ARG A 131 -1.56 -1.46 13.54
C ARG A 131 -0.20 -1.21 14.20
N GLY A 132 -0.03 -0.09 14.89
CA GLY A 132 1.22 0.23 15.58
C GLY A 132 2.17 1.13 14.80
N TYR A 133 1.73 1.69 13.67
CA TYR A 133 2.53 2.65 12.94
C TYR A 133 2.37 4.03 13.57
N VAL A 134 3.47 4.77 13.64
CA VAL A 134 3.48 6.12 14.21
C VAL A 134 4.33 7.02 13.32
N ASN A 135 4.02 8.33 13.33
CA ASN A 135 4.92 9.29 12.72
C ASN A 135 6.11 9.53 13.65
N PRO A 136 7.37 9.47 13.15
CA PRO A 136 8.55 9.64 14.01
C PRO A 136 8.59 10.96 14.77
N ASN A 137 7.93 12.00 14.24
CA ASN A 137 7.89 13.33 14.87
C ASN A 137 6.57 13.59 15.60
N GLY A 138 5.69 12.61 15.69
CA GLY A 138 4.42 12.73 16.40
C GLY A 138 3.33 13.48 15.64
N TYR A 139 3.52 13.76 14.36
CA TYR A 139 2.51 14.45 13.56
C TYR A 139 1.35 13.51 13.22
N ARG A 140 0.15 14.06 13.15
CA ARG A 140 -1.05 13.34 12.74
C ARG A 140 -1.71 13.96 11.51
N THR A 141 -1.07 14.98 10.91
CA THR A 141 -1.53 15.62 9.68
C THR A 141 -0.40 15.61 8.67
N ARG A 142 -0.77 15.63 7.39
CA ARG A 142 0.23 15.66 6.32
C ARG A 142 1.01 16.97 6.38
N GLY A 143 2.30 16.87 6.07
CA GLY A 143 3.18 18.04 6.06
C GLY A 143 2.94 18.93 4.85
N ALA A 144 3.82 19.94 4.69
CA ALA A 144 3.73 20.92 3.59
C ALA A 144 3.86 20.26 2.21
N ASP A 145 4.48 19.10 2.14
CA ASP A 145 4.63 18.31 0.91
C ASP A 145 3.49 17.31 0.70
N ASN A 146 2.42 17.38 1.50
CA ASN A 146 1.27 16.48 1.48
C ASN A 146 1.63 15.02 1.77
N LEU A 147 2.75 14.77 2.42
CA LEU A 147 3.20 13.43 2.79
C LEU A 147 3.24 13.27 4.29
N LEU A 148 2.82 12.12 4.77
CA LEU A 148 2.96 11.75 6.19
C LEU A 148 3.60 10.38 6.26
N THR A 149 4.86 10.36 6.66
CA THR A 149 5.60 9.12 6.86
C THR A 149 5.19 8.48 8.18
N MET A 150 4.87 7.20 8.13
CA MET A 150 4.54 6.40 9.30
C MET A 150 5.51 5.24 9.38
N GLU A 151 5.87 4.85 10.58
CA GLU A 151 6.80 3.74 10.76
C GLU A 151 6.37 2.81 11.87
N LYS A 152 6.79 1.57 11.75
CA LYS A 152 6.65 0.54 12.77
C LYS A 152 8.02 -0.07 12.99
N THR A 153 8.52 0.02 14.20
CA THR A 153 9.82 -0.52 14.55
C THR A 153 9.64 -1.82 15.33
N HIS A 154 10.42 -2.83 14.95
CA HIS A 154 10.39 -4.10 15.66
C HIS A 154 11.35 -4.03 16.82
N LEU A 155 10.79 -4.19 18.01
CA LEU A 155 11.60 -4.37 19.22
C LEU A 155 11.87 -5.86 19.36
N LYS A 156 13.12 -6.22 19.31
CA LYS A 156 13.55 -7.60 19.52
C LYS A 156 14.10 -7.79 20.91
#